data_a1a46c77117ae33588560d8421437ce7
#
_entry.id   a1a46c77117ae33588560d8421437ce7
#
_cell.length_a   1.000
_cell.length_b   1.000
_cell.length_c   1.000
_cell.angle_alpha   90.00
_cell.angle_beta   90.00
_cell.angle_gamma   90.00
#
_symmetry.space_group_name_H-M   'P 1'
#
loop_
_entity.id
_entity.type
_entity.pdbx_description
1 polymer ?
#
loop_
_entity_poly.entity_id
_entity_poly.type
_entity_poly.pdbx_seq_one_letter_code
_entity_poly.pdbx_strand_id
1 'polypeptide(L)'
;MLGAGEIVGRFLEAKLQVHPDVVSYLRERNDPALLERIISQVPHGTLVVGAAHIPDLSPEKDGERFLPEPDLEIISGKPGDSPEKNRFEDFFPYFRDRYTRLAEILRSRVNPVPIEALTRSTRYRQEECMVIGMVLDVRTTANGHRLVDMEDPTGQIPVLFNKGRPGFADAERILPDEVIGARGRLSQDGRLLFAEQLVRPDVPLTHAPFTSDRPGKVVLISDIHAGSSTFLEEAWERFVGWLPSSGAAYLLICGDLVDGIGVFPNQEEELAIRDIYEQYARLGELMSEIPREMAVVISPGNHDVVRPSEPQVAIPMEFRKGFPENCQFVENPALLSLQGVRVLMYHGRSIDDMIGLIPRASYSRPEEMMVEMLERRHLAPVYGRRTPLSPEPKDRLVIDPVPEILHTGHVHTSGITRHRGVLGVNAGCWQSQTKFQKQVNITPTPGRAVIVDLQTLEPKVMEFG
;
A
#
# COMPACT_ATOMS: atom_id res chain seq x y z
N MET A 1 -11.26 49.70 27.46
CA MET A 1 -11.13 48.46 26.67
C MET A 1 -11.06 48.87 25.21
N LEU A 2 -10.02 48.39 24.51
CA LEU A 2 -9.86 48.67 23.08
C LEU A 2 -11.05 48.06 22.29
N GLY A 3 -11.82 48.93 21.63
CA GLY A 3 -12.92 48.53 20.79
C GLY A 3 -12.42 47.96 19.44
N ALA A 4 -13.13 46.98 18.84
CA ALA A 4 -12.77 46.47 17.52
C ALA A 4 -12.66 47.58 16.46
N GLY A 5 -13.58 48.55 16.48
CA GLY A 5 -13.56 49.69 15.56
C GLY A 5 -12.35 50.63 15.77
N GLU A 6 -11.89 50.80 17.00
CA GLU A 6 -10.71 51.58 17.35
C GLU A 6 -9.43 50.89 16.82
N ILE A 7 -9.30 49.57 17.02
CA ILE A 7 -8.18 48.77 16.49
C ILE A 7 -8.11 48.86 14.98
N VAL A 8 -9.22 48.59 14.30
CA VAL A 8 -9.28 48.65 12.83
C VAL A 8 -8.97 50.05 12.31
N GLY A 9 -9.49 51.09 12.99
CA GLY A 9 -9.23 52.49 12.65
C GLY A 9 -7.73 52.85 12.71
N ARG A 10 -6.99 52.38 13.73
CA ARG A 10 -5.54 52.60 13.88
C ARG A 10 -4.74 51.94 12.76
N PHE A 11 -5.10 50.70 12.35
CA PHE A 11 -4.45 50.05 11.19
C PHE A 11 -4.75 50.80 9.88
N LEU A 12 -5.97 51.27 9.68
CA LEU A 12 -6.34 52.03 8.48
C LEU A 12 -5.63 53.38 8.40
N GLU A 13 -5.43 54.09 9.53
CA GLU A 13 -4.61 55.31 9.58
C GLU A 13 -3.17 55.05 9.16
N ALA A 14 -2.62 53.88 9.47
CA ALA A 14 -1.31 53.42 9.02
C ALA A 14 -1.32 52.85 7.59
N LYS A 15 -2.42 52.93 6.85
CA LYS A 15 -2.64 52.36 5.50
C LYS A 15 -2.50 50.83 5.42
N LEU A 16 -2.84 50.17 6.53
CA LEU A 16 -2.82 48.72 6.64
C LEU A 16 -4.26 48.17 6.78
N GLN A 17 -4.52 46.99 6.26
CA GLN A 17 -5.69 46.20 6.61
C GLN A 17 -5.31 45.21 7.73
N VAL A 18 -6.28 44.79 8.54
CA VAL A 18 -6.03 43.86 9.65
C VAL A 18 -6.99 42.67 9.60
N HIS A 19 -6.42 41.48 9.80
CA HIS A 19 -7.22 40.24 9.83
C HIS A 19 -8.04 40.18 11.14
N PRO A 20 -9.26 39.61 11.12
CA PRO A 20 -10.11 39.48 12.31
C PRO A 20 -9.45 38.82 13.52
N ASP A 21 -8.56 37.83 13.33
CA ASP A 21 -7.84 37.14 14.40
C ASP A 21 -6.92 38.11 15.19
N VAL A 22 -6.26 39.03 14.49
CA VAL A 22 -5.43 40.07 15.05
C VAL A 22 -6.27 41.06 15.88
N VAL A 23 -7.44 41.39 15.38
CA VAL A 23 -8.38 42.25 16.11
C VAL A 23 -8.84 41.58 17.41
N SER A 24 -9.19 40.28 17.34
CA SER A 24 -9.60 39.51 18.51
C SER A 24 -8.48 39.44 19.57
N TYR A 25 -7.27 39.14 19.14
CA TYR A 25 -6.08 39.06 19.97
C TYR A 25 -5.81 40.38 20.71
N LEU A 26 -5.84 41.54 19.99
CA LEU A 26 -5.58 42.84 20.58
C LEU A 26 -6.69 43.25 21.55
N ARG A 27 -7.94 42.83 21.29
CA ARG A 27 -9.06 43.08 22.23
C ARG A 27 -8.88 42.30 23.54
N GLU A 28 -8.48 41.06 23.47
CA GLU A 28 -8.25 40.22 24.66
C GLU A 28 -7.12 40.76 25.53
N ARG A 29 -6.02 41.18 24.90
CA ARG A 29 -4.87 41.73 25.60
C ARG A 29 -5.11 43.15 26.16
N ASN A 30 -5.99 43.91 25.51
CA ASN A 30 -6.38 45.28 25.90
C ASN A 30 -5.18 46.23 26.16
N ASP A 31 -4.14 46.11 25.31
CA ASP A 31 -2.88 46.84 25.44
C ASP A 31 -2.66 47.79 24.25
N PRO A 32 -2.90 49.11 24.41
CA PRO A 32 -2.67 50.09 23.34
C PRO A 32 -1.20 50.19 22.89
N ALA A 33 -0.25 49.96 23.80
CA ALA A 33 1.18 50.01 23.45
C ALA A 33 1.59 48.83 22.56
N LEU A 34 0.96 47.67 22.74
CA LEU A 34 1.12 46.51 21.87
C LEU A 34 0.58 46.78 20.47
N LEU A 35 -0.58 47.43 20.34
CA LEU A 35 -1.16 47.83 19.04
C LEU A 35 -0.20 48.74 18.24
N GLU A 36 0.35 49.78 18.86
CA GLU A 36 1.28 50.73 18.22
C GLU A 36 2.60 50.03 17.84
N ARG A 37 3.09 49.14 18.68
CA ARG A 37 4.30 48.35 18.40
C ARG A 37 4.12 47.44 17.19
N ILE A 38 2.98 46.76 17.11
CA ILE A 38 2.67 45.89 15.94
C ILE A 38 2.63 46.75 14.68
N ILE A 39 1.92 47.86 14.65
CA ILE A 39 1.85 48.75 13.50
C ILE A 39 3.26 49.23 13.07
N SER A 40 4.12 49.55 14.03
CA SER A 40 5.48 50.04 13.72
C SER A 40 6.46 48.99 13.23
N GLN A 41 6.20 47.69 13.49
CA GLN A 41 7.07 46.58 13.15
C GLN A 41 6.63 45.85 11.85
N VAL A 42 5.51 46.21 11.26
CA VAL A 42 5.03 45.60 10.02
C VAL A 42 6.03 45.89 8.87
N PRO A 43 6.48 44.84 8.11
CA PRO A 43 7.40 45.02 7.00
C PRO A 43 6.86 45.98 5.93
N HIS A 44 7.76 46.77 5.30
CA HIS A 44 7.39 47.63 4.19
C HIS A 44 6.78 46.85 3.02
N GLY A 45 5.60 47.27 2.55
CA GLY A 45 4.88 46.60 1.45
C GLY A 45 3.78 45.65 1.92
N THR A 46 3.60 45.42 3.21
CA THR A 46 2.47 44.66 3.76
C THR A 46 1.17 45.39 3.50
N LEU A 47 0.18 44.73 2.93
CA LEU A 47 -1.17 45.29 2.75
C LEU A 47 -2.14 44.82 3.83
N VAL A 48 -2.00 43.60 4.30
CA VAL A 48 -2.88 43.01 5.33
C VAL A 48 -2.02 42.44 6.47
N VAL A 49 -2.29 42.88 7.68
CA VAL A 49 -1.65 42.36 8.89
C VAL A 49 -2.44 41.19 9.41
N GLY A 50 -1.86 39.99 9.28
CA GLY A 50 -2.40 38.73 9.76
C GLY A 50 -1.60 38.16 10.93
N ALA A 51 -1.96 36.95 11.38
CA ALA A 51 -1.32 36.25 12.51
C ALA A 51 0.21 36.11 12.33
N ALA A 52 0.67 35.93 11.10
CA ALA A 52 2.09 35.80 10.76
C ALA A 52 2.95 37.06 11.11
N HIS A 53 2.32 38.21 11.31
CA HIS A 53 3.00 39.46 11.62
C HIS A 53 3.04 39.75 13.13
N ILE A 54 2.47 38.88 13.95
CA ILE A 54 2.39 39.05 15.41
C ILE A 54 3.13 37.87 16.04
N PRO A 55 4.23 38.13 16.80
CA PRO A 55 5.04 37.05 17.37
C PRO A 55 4.25 36.04 18.21
N ASP A 56 3.24 36.51 18.96
CA ASP A 56 2.40 35.66 19.82
C ASP A 56 1.18 35.03 19.09
N LEU A 57 0.84 35.47 17.87
CA LEU A 57 -0.22 34.95 17.02
C LEU A 57 0.34 34.32 15.73
N SER A 58 1.60 34.53 15.40
CA SER A 58 2.25 33.67 14.43
C SER A 58 1.93 32.26 14.88
N PRO A 59 1.36 31.38 13.99
CA PRO A 59 1.35 29.99 14.30
C PRO A 59 2.76 29.72 14.78
N GLU A 60 2.90 29.35 16.09
CA GLU A 60 4.19 29.20 16.73
C GLU A 60 5.20 28.79 15.65
N LYS A 61 6.32 29.54 15.49
CA LYS A 61 7.50 28.88 14.93
C LYS A 61 7.66 27.74 15.90
N ASP A 62 7.04 26.61 15.53
CA ASP A 62 7.02 25.41 16.33
C ASP A 62 8.39 25.35 16.96
N GLY A 63 8.45 25.59 18.27
CA GLY A 63 9.68 25.39 19.00
C GLY A 63 10.11 24.02 18.57
N GLU A 64 11.32 23.88 18.01
CA GLU A 64 11.88 22.70 17.38
C GLU A 64 10.91 21.54 17.54
N ARG A 65 10.03 21.27 16.53
CA ARG A 65 9.18 20.09 16.57
C ARG A 65 10.17 18.96 16.65
N PHE A 66 10.40 18.50 17.86
CA PHE A 66 11.09 17.26 18.10
C PHE A 66 10.23 16.20 17.38
N LEU A 67 10.54 15.96 16.12
CA LEU A 67 10.07 14.74 15.48
C LEU A 67 10.57 13.64 16.40
N PRO A 68 9.68 12.80 16.93
CA PRO A 68 10.14 11.71 17.79
C PRO A 68 11.21 10.94 17.02
N GLU A 69 12.31 10.61 17.68
CA GLU A 69 13.39 9.83 17.08
C GLU A 69 12.76 8.59 16.42
N PRO A 70 13.01 8.34 15.12
CA PRO A 70 12.36 7.26 14.41
C PRO A 70 12.69 5.91 15.04
N ASP A 71 11.66 5.17 15.46
CA ASP A 71 11.76 3.79 15.93
C ASP A 71 11.27 2.89 14.80
N LEU A 72 12.23 2.47 13.97
CA LEU A 72 12.02 1.69 12.76
C LEU A 72 12.78 0.36 12.86
N GLU A 73 12.05 -0.73 12.68
CA GLU A 73 12.61 -2.07 12.52
C GLU A 73 12.18 -2.67 11.17
N ILE A 74 13.11 -3.23 10.42
CA ILE A 74 12.80 -4.06 9.25
C ILE A 74 12.66 -5.50 9.74
N ILE A 75 11.42 -6.01 9.79
CA ILE A 75 11.10 -7.37 10.26
C ILE A 75 11.48 -8.40 9.18
N SER A 76 11.09 -8.14 7.91
CA SER A 76 11.45 -8.97 6.75
C SER A 76 11.58 -8.13 5.49
N GLY A 77 12.26 -8.66 4.47
CA GLY A 77 12.59 -7.91 3.26
C GLY A 77 13.88 -7.10 3.42
N LYS A 78 14.77 -7.53 4.31
CA LYS A 78 16.13 -6.96 4.40
C LYS A 78 16.90 -7.28 3.13
N PRO A 79 17.80 -6.40 2.67
CA PRO A 79 18.67 -6.71 1.55
C PRO A 79 19.43 -8.03 1.78
N GLY A 80 19.22 -9.00 0.88
CA GLY A 80 19.81 -10.33 0.98
C GLY A 80 18.94 -11.41 1.62
N ASP A 81 17.70 -11.09 2.03
CA ASP A 81 16.72 -12.10 2.45
C ASP A 81 16.29 -12.99 1.28
N SER A 82 16.20 -12.40 0.07
CA SER A 82 15.91 -13.13 -1.18
C SER A 82 17.20 -13.65 -1.81
N PRO A 83 17.25 -14.93 -2.25
CA PRO A 83 18.41 -15.48 -2.95
C PRO A 83 18.59 -14.80 -4.32
N GLU A 84 19.83 -14.56 -4.70
CA GLU A 84 20.14 -13.97 -6.02
C GLU A 84 19.78 -14.91 -7.19
N LYS A 85 19.87 -16.21 -6.97
CA LYS A 85 19.60 -17.26 -7.98
C LYS A 85 18.67 -18.31 -7.43
N ASN A 86 17.61 -18.61 -8.19
CA ASN A 86 16.64 -19.63 -7.87
C ASN A 86 16.66 -20.72 -8.95
N ARG A 87 16.28 -21.93 -8.58
CA ARG A 87 16.20 -23.09 -9.47
C ARG A 87 14.75 -23.45 -9.69
N PHE A 88 14.47 -24.12 -10.82
CA PHE A 88 13.12 -24.60 -11.11
C PHE A 88 12.60 -25.58 -10.04
N GLU A 89 13.49 -26.40 -9.48
CA GLU A 89 13.15 -27.35 -8.42
C GLU A 89 12.65 -26.68 -7.15
N ASP A 90 12.97 -25.39 -6.94
CA ASP A 90 12.53 -24.61 -5.78
C ASP A 90 11.04 -24.29 -5.81
N PHE A 91 10.34 -24.46 -6.95
CA PHE A 91 8.87 -24.32 -7.00
C PHE A 91 8.13 -25.35 -6.14
N PHE A 92 8.66 -26.55 -5.99
CA PHE A 92 7.99 -27.56 -5.16
C PHE A 92 7.98 -27.17 -3.66
N PRO A 93 9.11 -26.87 -3.01
CA PRO A 93 9.09 -26.36 -1.63
C PRO A 93 8.32 -25.04 -1.49
N TYR A 94 8.36 -24.15 -2.50
CA TYR A 94 7.64 -22.88 -2.52
C TYR A 94 6.12 -23.08 -2.38
N PHE A 95 5.47 -23.85 -3.25
CA PHE A 95 4.04 -24.12 -3.19
C PHE A 95 3.66 -24.96 -1.97
N ARG A 96 4.56 -25.84 -1.52
CA ARG A 96 4.35 -26.61 -0.30
C ARG A 96 4.34 -25.71 0.96
N ASP A 97 5.23 -24.74 1.02
CA ASP A 97 5.25 -23.74 2.12
C ASP A 97 3.96 -22.90 2.11
N ARG A 98 3.56 -22.37 0.93
CA ARG A 98 2.28 -21.68 0.75
C ARG A 98 1.11 -22.49 1.29
N TYR A 99 0.95 -23.71 0.78
CA TYR A 99 -0.12 -24.59 1.22
C TYR A 99 -0.09 -24.83 2.74
N THR A 100 1.07 -25.17 3.27
CA THR A 100 1.21 -25.53 4.69
C THR A 100 0.79 -24.37 5.60
N ARG A 101 1.31 -23.18 5.35
CA ARG A 101 1.02 -21.99 6.16
C ARG A 101 -0.43 -21.53 6.05
N LEU A 102 -0.97 -21.45 4.84
CA LEU A 102 -2.37 -21.04 4.64
C LEU A 102 -3.36 -22.09 5.13
N ALA A 103 -3.06 -23.39 4.95
CA ALA A 103 -3.87 -24.46 5.51
C ALA A 103 -3.84 -24.48 7.03
N GLU A 104 -2.73 -24.11 7.68
CA GLU A 104 -2.66 -24.00 9.15
C GLU A 104 -3.56 -22.88 9.67
N ILE A 105 -3.56 -21.73 9.00
CA ILE A 105 -4.50 -20.63 9.31
C ILE A 105 -5.96 -21.12 9.20
N LEU A 106 -6.29 -21.86 8.13
CA LEU A 106 -7.64 -22.42 7.96
C LEU A 106 -7.98 -23.46 9.03
N ARG A 107 -7.05 -24.38 9.36
CA ARG A 107 -7.25 -25.42 10.40
C ARG A 107 -7.51 -24.83 11.79
N SER A 108 -7.03 -23.63 12.07
CA SER A 108 -7.36 -22.95 13.33
C SER A 108 -8.86 -22.56 13.43
N ARG A 109 -9.60 -22.59 12.32
CA ARG A 109 -10.99 -22.12 12.21
C ARG A 109 -11.98 -23.22 11.84
N VAL A 110 -11.51 -24.27 11.15
CA VAL A 110 -12.35 -25.35 10.66
C VAL A 110 -11.67 -26.69 10.92
N ASN A 111 -12.48 -27.76 10.96
CA ASN A 111 -11.98 -29.13 11.15
C ASN A 111 -12.01 -29.87 9.80
N PRO A 112 -10.91 -29.84 9.02
CA PRO A 112 -10.88 -30.44 7.70
C PRO A 112 -10.65 -31.96 7.75
N VAL A 113 -11.14 -32.62 6.70
CA VAL A 113 -10.89 -34.02 6.41
C VAL A 113 -9.89 -34.10 5.24
N PRO A 114 -8.83 -34.94 5.29
CA PRO A 114 -7.96 -35.19 4.14
C PRO A 114 -8.76 -35.69 2.93
N ILE A 115 -8.41 -35.24 1.73
CA ILE A 115 -9.14 -35.58 0.50
C ILE A 115 -9.17 -37.12 0.29
N GLU A 116 -8.07 -37.82 0.57
CA GLU A 116 -8.02 -39.27 0.47
C GLU A 116 -9.05 -39.98 1.40
N ALA A 117 -9.30 -39.42 2.59
CA ALA A 117 -10.24 -39.99 3.52
C ALA A 117 -11.71 -39.90 3.03
N LEU A 118 -12.03 -38.92 2.18
CA LEU A 118 -13.35 -38.78 1.56
C LEU A 118 -13.67 -39.94 0.63
N THR A 119 -12.71 -40.37 -0.19
CA THR A 119 -12.89 -41.44 -1.16
C THR A 119 -13.00 -42.83 -0.50
N ARG A 120 -12.39 -42.99 0.66
CA ARG A 120 -12.38 -44.26 1.40
C ARG A 120 -13.59 -44.48 2.32
N SER A 121 -14.32 -43.41 2.66
CA SER A 121 -15.44 -43.50 3.64
C SER A 121 -16.77 -43.15 2.98
N THR A 122 -17.75 -44.04 3.17
CA THR A 122 -19.15 -43.79 2.73
C THR A 122 -19.89 -42.79 3.62
N ARG A 123 -19.33 -42.46 4.80
CA ARG A 123 -19.92 -41.52 5.78
C ARG A 123 -20.18 -40.15 5.16
N TYR A 124 -19.20 -39.61 4.42
CA TYR A 124 -19.27 -38.26 3.85
C TYR A 124 -20.22 -38.13 2.64
N ARG A 125 -20.84 -39.21 2.19
CA ARG A 125 -21.95 -39.16 1.22
C ARG A 125 -23.26 -38.71 1.87
N GLN A 126 -23.38 -38.87 3.16
CA GLN A 126 -24.58 -38.49 3.94
C GLN A 126 -24.33 -37.30 4.86
N GLU A 127 -23.12 -37.18 5.40
CA GLU A 127 -22.71 -36.09 6.29
C GLU A 127 -21.97 -35.01 5.56
N GLU A 128 -22.04 -33.79 6.06
CA GLU A 128 -21.20 -32.69 5.58
C GLU A 128 -19.73 -32.92 5.95
N CYS A 129 -18.85 -32.52 5.05
CA CYS A 129 -17.42 -32.51 5.29
C CYS A 129 -16.82 -31.15 4.92
N MET A 130 -15.64 -30.89 5.45
CA MET A 130 -14.83 -29.74 5.15
C MET A 130 -13.50 -30.25 4.59
N VAL A 131 -13.08 -29.75 3.43
CA VAL A 131 -11.74 -29.98 2.88
C VAL A 131 -10.97 -28.67 2.82
N ILE A 132 -9.65 -28.74 2.94
CA ILE A 132 -8.73 -27.64 2.63
C ILE A 132 -7.85 -28.11 1.50
N GLY A 133 -7.74 -27.28 0.46
CA GLY A 133 -6.88 -27.59 -0.68
C GLY A 133 -6.38 -26.34 -1.38
N MET A 134 -5.32 -26.53 -2.18
CA MET A 134 -4.88 -25.57 -3.17
C MET A 134 -5.72 -25.73 -4.44
N VAL A 135 -6.09 -24.64 -5.05
CA VAL A 135 -6.88 -24.61 -6.28
C VAL A 135 -5.97 -24.85 -7.48
N LEU A 136 -6.20 -25.94 -8.20
CA LEU A 136 -5.44 -26.28 -9.42
C LEU A 136 -6.03 -25.62 -10.66
N ASP A 137 -7.36 -25.67 -10.79
CA ASP A 137 -8.09 -25.12 -11.93
C ASP A 137 -9.48 -24.64 -11.53
N VAL A 138 -9.95 -23.65 -12.25
CA VAL A 138 -11.28 -23.05 -12.02
C VAL A 138 -11.98 -22.82 -13.34
N ARG A 139 -13.15 -23.44 -13.51
CA ARG A 139 -13.93 -23.33 -14.75
C ARG A 139 -15.42 -23.13 -14.46
N THR A 140 -16.10 -22.52 -15.41
CA THR A 140 -17.56 -22.38 -15.37
C THR A 140 -18.19 -23.47 -16.26
N THR A 141 -19.12 -24.24 -15.69
CA THR A 141 -19.84 -25.27 -16.44
C THR A 141 -20.84 -24.66 -17.42
N ALA A 142 -21.35 -25.43 -18.39
CA ALA A 142 -22.37 -24.98 -19.34
C ALA A 142 -23.64 -24.44 -18.64
N ASN A 143 -23.96 -24.94 -17.44
CA ASN A 143 -25.10 -24.47 -16.64
C ASN A 143 -24.76 -23.25 -15.74
N GLY A 144 -23.54 -22.72 -15.86
CA GLY A 144 -23.09 -21.57 -15.10
C GLY A 144 -22.68 -21.86 -13.65
N HIS A 145 -22.47 -23.14 -13.28
CA HIS A 145 -21.91 -23.51 -11.98
C HIS A 145 -20.39 -23.27 -11.97
N ARG A 146 -19.79 -23.08 -10.81
CA ARG A 146 -18.34 -22.97 -10.63
C ARG A 146 -17.77 -24.32 -10.24
N LEU A 147 -16.94 -24.90 -11.09
CA LEU A 147 -16.22 -26.15 -10.87
C LEU A 147 -14.75 -25.83 -10.57
N VAL A 148 -14.26 -26.32 -9.44
CA VAL A 148 -12.93 -26.06 -8.91
C VAL A 148 -12.22 -27.37 -8.65
N ASP A 149 -11.09 -27.60 -9.27
CA ASP A 149 -10.25 -28.76 -8.97
C ASP A 149 -9.31 -28.39 -7.82
N MET A 150 -9.42 -29.07 -6.69
CA MET A 150 -8.64 -28.81 -5.48
C MET A 150 -7.73 -30.00 -5.16
N GLU A 151 -6.54 -29.71 -4.62
CA GLU A 151 -5.62 -30.74 -4.13
C GLU A 151 -5.14 -30.44 -2.70
N ASP A 152 -4.86 -31.51 -1.97
CA ASP A 152 -4.08 -31.51 -0.74
C ASP A 152 -2.94 -32.53 -0.85
N PRO A 153 -2.03 -32.66 0.14
CA PRO A 153 -0.95 -33.65 0.08
C PRO A 153 -1.41 -35.11 -0.05
N THR A 154 -2.72 -35.40 0.09
CA THR A 154 -3.26 -36.76 0.10
C THR A 154 -4.01 -37.11 -1.20
N GLY A 155 -4.41 -36.11 -2.01
CA GLY A 155 -5.14 -36.37 -3.25
C GLY A 155 -5.78 -35.13 -3.85
N GLN A 156 -6.63 -35.37 -4.87
CA GLN A 156 -7.35 -34.35 -5.60
C GLN A 156 -8.85 -34.62 -5.60
N ILE A 157 -9.66 -33.54 -5.62
CA ILE A 157 -11.12 -33.63 -5.71
C ILE A 157 -11.70 -32.45 -6.49
N PRO A 158 -12.61 -32.69 -7.45
CA PRO A 158 -13.42 -31.62 -8.01
C PRO A 158 -14.48 -31.16 -7.01
N VAL A 159 -14.66 -29.85 -6.90
CA VAL A 159 -15.59 -29.15 -6.01
C VAL A 159 -16.54 -28.31 -6.85
N LEU A 160 -17.84 -28.50 -6.70
CA LEU A 160 -18.86 -27.79 -7.45
C LEU A 160 -19.63 -26.83 -6.57
N PHE A 161 -19.58 -25.55 -6.89
CA PHE A 161 -20.45 -24.53 -6.32
C PHE A 161 -21.61 -24.27 -7.29
N ASN A 162 -22.80 -24.62 -6.87
CA ASN A 162 -23.99 -24.48 -7.70
C ASN A 162 -24.47 -23.04 -7.77
N LYS A 163 -24.74 -22.55 -8.98
CA LYS A 163 -25.34 -21.23 -9.21
C LYS A 163 -26.66 -21.09 -8.46
N GLY A 164 -26.87 -19.99 -7.78
CA GLY A 164 -28.06 -19.71 -6.98
C GLY A 164 -28.08 -20.38 -5.59
N ARG A 165 -26.98 -21.03 -5.17
CA ARG A 165 -26.82 -21.57 -3.82
C ARG A 165 -25.91 -20.67 -2.98
N PRO A 166 -25.97 -20.75 -1.64
CA PRO A 166 -25.00 -20.11 -0.77
C PRO A 166 -23.55 -20.45 -1.20
N GLY A 167 -22.62 -19.51 -1.04
CA GLY A 167 -21.22 -19.69 -1.41
C GLY A 167 -20.90 -19.49 -2.89
N PHE A 168 -21.89 -19.41 -3.80
CA PHE A 168 -21.62 -19.21 -5.23
C PHE A 168 -20.99 -17.86 -5.53
N ALA A 169 -21.46 -16.78 -4.91
CA ALA A 169 -20.91 -15.44 -5.11
C ALA A 169 -19.42 -15.37 -4.70
N ASP A 170 -19.05 -16.03 -3.62
CA ASP A 170 -17.65 -16.15 -3.20
C ASP A 170 -16.84 -17.03 -4.14
N ALA A 171 -17.46 -18.09 -4.69
CA ALA A 171 -16.81 -18.99 -5.64
C ALA A 171 -16.57 -18.34 -7.01
N GLU A 172 -17.30 -17.30 -7.40
CA GLU A 172 -17.02 -16.52 -8.63
C GLU A 172 -15.66 -15.83 -8.58
N ARG A 173 -15.15 -15.52 -7.37
CA ARG A 173 -13.87 -14.85 -7.12
C ARG A 173 -12.73 -15.83 -6.81
N ILE A 174 -12.94 -17.15 -6.92
CA ILE A 174 -11.87 -18.15 -6.73
C ILE A 174 -10.81 -17.97 -7.81
N LEU A 175 -9.55 -17.94 -7.38
CA LEU A 175 -8.37 -17.83 -8.25
C LEU A 175 -7.60 -19.17 -8.26
N PRO A 176 -6.88 -19.50 -9.36
CA PRO A 176 -5.88 -20.56 -9.33
C PRO A 176 -4.83 -20.31 -8.24
N ASP A 177 -4.25 -21.37 -7.73
CA ASP A 177 -3.15 -21.40 -6.75
C ASP A 177 -3.49 -20.80 -5.36
N GLU A 178 -4.74 -20.32 -5.11
CA GLU A 178 -5.16 -19.96 -3.76
C GLU A 178 -5.45 -21.19 -2.89
N VAL A 179 -5.29 -21.06 -1.58
CA VAL A 179 -5.62 -22.12 -0.63
C VAL A 179 -6.92 -21.79 0.06
N ILE A 180 -7.91 -22.67 -0.12
CA ILE A 180 -9.28 -22.47 0.40
C ILE A 180 -9.79 -23.69 1.18
N GLY A 181 -10.78 -23.44 2.02
CA GLY A 181 -11.64 -24.48 2.60
C GLY A 181 -12.96 -24.55 1.84
N ALA A 182 -13.44 -25.75 1.54
CA ALA A 182 -14.75 -26.00 0.94
C ALA A 182 -15.57 -26.94 1.84
N ARG A 183 -16.75 -26.51 2.26
CA ARG A 183 -17.70 -27.33 3.04
C ARG A 183 -18.87 -27.74 2.17
N GLY A 184 -19.22 -29.03 2.24
CA GLY A 184 -20.32 -29.54 1.46
C GLY A 184 -20.54 -31.05 1.66
N ARG A 185 -21.18 -31.69 0.69
CA ARG A 185 -21.47 -33.12 0.68
C ARG A 185 -20.92 -33.79 -0.59
N LEU A 186 -20.39 -35.00 -0.41
CA LEU A 186 -19.96 -35.80 -1.53
C LEU A 186 -21.15 -36.28 -2.38
N SER A 187 -20.89 -36.39 -3.69
CA SER A 187 -21.76 -37.14 -4.59
C SER A 187 -21.86 -38.60 -4.19
N GLN A 188 -22.90 -39.29 -4.67
CA GLN A 188 -23.13 -40.68 -4.31
C GLN A 188 -21.98 -41.61 -4.71
N ASP A 189 -21.32 -41.32 -5.84
CA ASP A 189 -20.14 -42.05 -6.32
C ASP A 189 -18.84 -41.66 -5.61
N GLY A 190 -18.86 -40.59 -4.78
CA GLY A 190 -17.72 -40.11 -4.00
C GLY A 190 -16.66 -39.33 -4.82
N ARG A 191 -16.99 -38.90 -6.04
CA ARG A 191 -16.03 -38.27 -6.99
C ARG A 191 -16.14 -36.76 -7.09
N LEU A 192 -17.18 -36.15 -6.51
CA LEU A 192 -17.47 -34.73 -6.59
C LEU A 192 -17.94 -34.22 -5.22
N LEU A 193 -17.41 -33.10 -4.78
CA LEU A 193 -17.92 -32.39 -3.60
C LEU A 193 -18.89 -31.28 -4.05
N PHE A 194 -20.13 -31.34 -3.63
CA PHE A 194 -21.11 -30.26 -3.77
C PHE A 194 -20.92 -29.29 -2.62
N ALA A 195 -20.24 -28.17 -2.87
CA ALA A 195 -19.92 -27.18 -1.85
C ALA A 195 -21.03 -26.13 -1.69
N GLU A 196 -21.32 -25.78 -0.45
CA GLU A 196 -22.30 -24.75 -0.06
C GLU A 196 -21.60 -23.57 0.66
N GLN A 197 -20.38 -23.77 1.14
CA GLN A 197 -19.60 -22.74 1.81
C GLN A 197 -18.15 -22.76 1.36
N LEU A 198 -17.62 -21.57 1.05
CA LEU A 198 -16.21 -21.29 0.85
C LEU A 198 -15.64 -20.63 2.12
N VAL A 199 -14.43 -21.02 2.52
CA VAL A 199 -13.69 -20.41 3.62
C VAL A 199 -12.32 -20.01 3.16
N ARG A 200 -11.97 -18.73 3.27
CA ARG A 200 -10.64 -18.19 3.01
C ARG A 200 -9.82 -18.04 4.30
N PRO A 201 -8.47 -18.03 4.21
CA PRO A 201 -7.61 -17.83 5.39
C PRO A 201 -7.82 -16.48 6.06
N ASP A 202 -8.22 -15.48 5.33
CA ASP A 202 -8.62 -14.12 5.74
C ASP A 202 -7.99 -13.58 7.04
N VAL A 203 -8.15 -12.32 7.32
CA VAL A 203 -7.81 -11.68 8.59
C VAL A 203 -8.79 -12.21 9.66
N PRO A 204 -8.35 -12.59 10.88
CA PRO A 204 -9.27 -13.02 11.95
C PRO A 204 -10.29 -11.93 12.28
N LEU A 205 -11.54 -12.34 12.55
CA LEU A 205 -12.59 -11.41 13.02
C LEU A 205 -12.24 -10.75 14.37
N THR A 206 -11.42 -11.41 15.16
CA THR A 206 -10.92 -10.93 16.46
C THR A 206 -9.64 -10.10 16.34
N HIS A 207 -9.17 -9.84 15.12
CA HIS A 207 -7.98 -9.03 14.93
C HIS A 207 -8.22 -7.60 15.42
N ALA A 208 -7.42 -7.19 16.40
CA ALA A 208 -7.35 -5.82 16.87
C ALA A 208 -6.01 -5.23 16.40
N PRO A 209 -6.01 -4.22 15.55
CA PRO A 209 -4.75 -3.62 15.10
C PRO A 209 -4.03 -2.97 16.27
N PHE A 210 -2.71 -3.10 16.28
CA PHE A 210 -1.87 -2.39 17.23
C PHE A 210 -1.78 -0.92 16.83
N THR A 211 -1.79 -0.03 17.81
CA THR A 211 -1.55 1.42 17.64
C THR A 211 -0.43 1.86 18.54
N SER A 212 0.37 2.83 18.11
CA SER A 212 1.45 3.37 18.90
C SER A 212 0.91 4.07 20.16
N ASP A 213 1.62 3.95 21.28
CA ASP A 213 1.38 4.73 22.49
C ASP A 213 2.05 6.12 22.43
N ARG A 214 2.95 6.34 21.46
CA ARG A 214 3.69 7.58 21.24
C ARG A 214 3.18 8.31 20.00
N PRO A 215 3.18 9.64 19.98
CA PRO A 215 2.89 10.40 18.76
C PRO A 215 3.84 10.00 17.62
N GLY A 216 3.31 9.79 16.44
CA GLY A 216 4.09 9.47 15.26
C GLY A 216 3.18 9.43 14.04
N LYS A 217 3.71 9.85 12.90
CA LYS A 217 3.00 9.80 11.62
C LYS A 217 3.92 9.23 10.56
N VAL A 218 3.32 8.52 9.61
CA VAL A 218 4.00 8.01 8.42
C VAL A 218 3.37 8.58 7.17
N VAL A 219 4.19 8.99 6.21
CA VAL A 219 3.76 9.37 4.87
C VAL A 219 4.00 8.19 3.93
N LEU A 220 2.99 7.84 3.16
CA LEU A 220 2.99 6.74 2.20
C LEU A 220 2.88 7.30 0.79
N ILE A 221 3.86 6.99 -0.08
CA ILE A 221 3.88 7.32 -1.50
C ILE A 221 4.38 6.14 -2.32
N SER A 222 4.18 6.18 -3.63
CA SER A 222 4.68 5.19 -4.59
C SER A 222 4.83 5.81 -5.98
N ASP A 223 5.40 5.07 -6.91
CA ASP A 223 5.36 5.36 -8.35
C ASP A 223 5.86 6.76 -8.68
N ILE A 224 7.11 7.06 -8.28
CA ILE A 224 7.74 8.38 -8.52
C ILE A 224 8.04 8.55 -10.01
N HIS A 225 8.55 7.50 -10.68
CA HIS A 225 8.93 7.51 -12.08
C HIS A 225 9.92 8.63 -12.45
N ALA A 226 10.97 8.79 -11.64
CA ALA A 226 12.04 9.74 -11.95
C ALA A 226 12.65 9.43 -13.33
N GLY A 227 12.77 10.45 -14.17
CA GLY A 227 13.23 10.31 -15.55
C GLY A 227 12.13 10.20 -16.60
N SER A 228 10.86 10.10 -16.21
CA SER A 228 9.71 10.20 -17.11
C SER A 228 9.52 11.64 -17.61
N SER A 229 9.11 11.81 -18.86
CA SER A 229 8.73 13.11 -19.42
C SER A 229 7.39 13.64 -18.84
N THR A 230 6.66 12.79 -18.12
CA THR A 230 5.39 13.12 -17.49
C THR A 230 5.48 13.23 -15.96
N PHE A 231 6.69 13.22 -15.40
CA PHE A 231 6.94 13.46 -13.97
C PHE A 231 6.43 14.85 -13.57
N LEU A 232 5.79 14.95 -12.42
CA LEU A 232 5.14 16.17 -11.93
C LEU A 232 6.08 16.95 -10.98
N GLU A 233 7.06 17.65 -11.55
CA GLU A 233 8.08 18.41 -10.81
C GLU A 233 7.47 19.38 -9.80
N GLU A 234 6.51 20.22 -10.21
CA GLU A 234 5.88 21.21 -9.33
C GLU A 234 5.08 20.57 -8.19
N ALA A 235 4.46 19.40 -8.44
CA ALA A 235 3.75 18.66 -7.39
C ALA A 235 4.74 18.09 -6.38
N TRP A 236 5.88 17.59 -6.84
CA TRP A 236 6.96 17.11 -6.00
C TRP A 236 7.54 18.23 -5.12
N GLU A 237 7.84 19.39 -5.69
CA GLU A 237 8.32 20.57 -4.94
C GLU A 237 7.34 20.98 -3.84
N ARG A 238 6.02 21.01 -4.14
CA ARG A 238 4.99 21.29 -3.13
C ARG A 238 4.94 20.23 -2.03
N PHE A 239 5.09 18.96 -2.39
CA PHE A 239 5.14 17.85 -1.45
C PHE A 239 6.33 17.96 -0.50
N VAL A 240 7.54 18.13 -1.04
CA VAL A 240 8.75 18.30 -0.23
C VAL A 240 8.67 19.53 0.67
N GLY A 241 8.16 20.67 0.14
CA GLY A 241 7.92 21.88 0.93
C GLY A 241 6.92 21.70 2.07
N TRP A 242 5.99 20.75 1.94
CA TRP A 242 5.01 20.40 2.99
C TRP A 242 5.58 19.46 4.06
N LEU A 243 6.51 18.56 3.73
CA LEU A 243 7.02 17.53 4.64
C LEU A 243 7.47 18.07 6.01
N PRO A 244 8.24 19.17 6.13
CA PRO A 244 8.66 19.70 7.42
C PRO A 244 7.48 20.07 8.34
N SER A 245 6.34 20.46 7.77
CA SER A 245 5.14 20.84 8.50
C SER A 245 4.17 19.67 8.77
N SER A 246 4.41 18.50 8.20
CA SER A 246 3.55 17.32 8.30
C SER A 246 3.53 16.71 9.71
N GLY A 247 4.63 16.84 10.45
CA GLY A 247 4.87 16.15 11.72
C GLY A 247 5.13 14.64 11.55
N ALA A 248 5.46 14.18 10.32
CA ALA A 248 5.75 12.79 10.04
C ALA A 248 7.24 12.47 10.29
N ALA A 249 7.51 11.39 11.03
CA ALA A 249 8.85 10.88 11.27
C ALA A 249 9.30 9.86 10.21
N TYR A 250 8.38 9.35 9.39
CA TYR A 250 8.63 8.28 8.43
C TYR A 250 8.06 8.63 7.06
N LEU A 251 8.80 8.27 6.01
CA LEU A 251 8.36 8.27 4.61
C LEU A 251 8.59 6.88 4.02
N LEU A 252 7.54 6.24 3.51
CA LEU A 252 7.63 4.94 2.83
C LEU A 252 7.33 5.11 1.35
N ILE A 253 8.23 4.62 0.49
CA ILE A 253 8.16 4.71 -0.97
C ILE A 253 8.05 3.31 -1.55
N CYS A 254 6.90 2.98 -2.14
CA CYS A 254 6.52 1.62 -2.49
C CYS A 254 6.65 1.33 -4.00
N GLY A 255 7.88 1.30 -4.49
CA GLY A 255 8.24 0.87 -5.84
C GLY A 255 8.04 1.89 -6.95
N ASP A 256 8.52 1.52 -8.15
CA ASP A 256 8.57 2.31 -9.38
C ASP A 256 9.18 3.70 -9.13
N LEU A 257 10.41 3.64 -8.61
CA LEU A 257 11.19 4.80 -8.21
C LEU A 257 11.62 5.62 -9.41
N VAL A 258 12.03 4.92 -10.47
CA VAL A 258 12.44 5.47 -11.77
C VAL A 258 11.50 4.96 -12.87
N ASP A 259 11.50 5.61 -14.03
CA ASP A 259 10.69 5.15 -15.16
C ASP A 259 11.24 3.85 -15.78
N GLY A 260 12.54 3.58 -15.58
CA GLY A 260 13.21 2.42 -16.15
C GLY A 260 13.51 2.59 -17.66
N ILE A 261 13.98 1.52 -18.29
CA ILE A 261 14.27 1.50 -19.74
C ILE A 261 13.81 0.16 -20.32
N GLY A 262 12.98 0.21 -21.39
CA GLY A 262 12.50 -1.00 -22.07
C GLY A 262 11.48 -1.82 -21.28
N VAL A 263 10.76 -1.21 -20.35
CA VAL A 263 9.73 -1.85 -19.53
C VAL A 263 8.48 -2.16 -20.36
N PHE A 264 8.14 -1.27 -21.31
CA PHE A 264 7.03 -1.46 -22.25
C PHE A 264 7.40 -0.96 -23.66
N PRO A 265 6.68 -1.38 -24.73
CA PRO A 265 6.98 -0.96 -26.09
C PRO A 265 6.92 0.55 -26.30
N ASN A 266 7.92 1.13 -26.98
CA ASN A 266 8.06 2.55 -27.32
C ASN A 266 8.20 3.49 -26.09
N GLN A 267 8.60 2.96 -24.94
CA GLN A 267 8.80 3.75 -23.71
C GLN A 267 9.83 4.87 -23.90
N GLU A 268 10.86 4.66 -24.74
CA GLU A 268 11.91 5.65 -25.02
C GLU A 268 11.38 6.99 -25.55
N GLU A 269 10.17 7.04 -26.10
CA GLU A 269 9.49 8.27 -26.51
C GLU A 269 8.93 9.07 -25.32
N GLU A 270 8.75 8.41 -24.17
CA GLU A 270 8.19 8.99 -22.94
C GLU A 270 9.28 9.25 -21.87
N LEU A 271 10.56 8.97 -22.18
CA LEU A 271 11.69 9.24 -21.30
C LEU A 271 12.25 10.65 -21.50
N ALA A 272 12.33 11.43 -20.42
CA ALA A 272 13.12 12.66 -20.34
C ALA A 272 14.61 12.34 -20.09
N ILE A 273 14.88 11.31 -19.28
CA ILE A 273 16.22 10.79 -18.98
C ILE A 273 16.32 9.37 -19.53
N ARG A 274 17.22 9.13 -20.50
CA ARG A 274 17.32 7.85 -21.22
C ARG A 274 18.42 6.92 -20.70
N ASP A 275 19.16 7.33 -19.70
CA ASP A 275 20.19 6.53 -19.03
C ASP A 275 19.72 6.13 -17.65
N ILE A 276 19.80 4.84 -17.30
CA ILE A 276 19.30 4.32 -16.02
C ILE A 276 20.10 4.87 -14.83
N TYR A 277 21.39 5.08 -14.96
CA TYR A 277 22.21 5.65 -13.90
C TYR A 277 21.86 7.11 -13.66
N GLU A 278 21.58 7.87 -14.74
CA GLU A 278 21.11 9.26 -14.63
C GLU A 278 19.70 9.35 -14.01
N GLN A 279 18.80 8.39 -14.30
CA GLN A 279 17.49 8.31 -13.63
C GLN A 279 17.65 8.13 -12.11
N TYR A 280 18.53 7.21 -11.67
CA TYR A 280 18.80 7.02 -10.24
C TYR A 280 19.57 8.19 -9.62
N ALA A 281 20.45 8.86 -10.35
CA ALA A 281 21.10 10.09 -9.90
C ALA A 281 20.06 11.19 -9.65
N ARG A 282 19.11 11.38 -10.60
CA ARG A 282 18.00 12.32 -10.42
C ARG A 282 17.12 11.96 -9.22
N LEU A 283 16.81 10.69 -9.03
CA LEU A 283 16.07 10.23 -7.84
C LEU A 283 16.85 10.55 -6.55
N GLY A 284 18.18 10.36 -6.53
CA GLY A 284 19.03 10.72 -5.38
C GLY A 284 18.95 12.22 -5.06
N GLU A 285 18.90 13.08 -6.08
CA GLU A 285 18.68 14.53 -5.91
C GLU A 285 17.34 14.81 -5.25
N LEU A 286 16.23 14.20 -5.76
CA LEU A 286 14.90 14.33 -5.19
C LEU A 286 14.85 13.87 -3.73
N MET A 287 15.52 12.76 -3.40
CA MET A 287 15.62 12.28 -2.02
C MET A 287 16.42 13.22 -1.11
N SER A 288 17.38 13.95 -1.65
CA SER A 288 18.21 14.92 -0.90
C SER A 288 17.41 16.14 -0.42
N GLU A 289 16.25 16.40 -1.02
CA GLU A 289 15.32 17.46 -0.63
C GLU A 289 14.47 17.08 0.58
N ILE A 290 14.37 15.78 0.92
CA ILE A 290 13.58 15.28 2.05
C ILE A 290 14.29 15.60 3.37
N PRO A 291 13.56 16.03 4.43
CA PRO A 291 14.14 16.31 5.73
C PRO A 291 14.98 15.14 6.26
N ARG A 292 16.20 15.43 6.73
CA ARG A 292 17.16 14.41 7.20
C ARG A 292 16.72 13.69 8.46
N GLU A 293 15.85 14.30 9.22
CA GLU A 293 15.27 13.77 10.47
C GLU A 293 14.24 12.68 10.20
N MET A 294 13.70 12.59 8.98
CA MET A 294 12.75 11.56 8.60
C MET A 294 13.49 10.25 8.26
N ALA A 295 13.00 9.13 8.76
CA ALA A 295 13.42 7.83 8.26
C ALA A 295 12.69 7.53 6.94
N VAL A 296 13.45 7.33 5.87
CA VAL A 296 12.94 7.03 4.53
C VAL A 296 13.18 5.57 4.22
N VAL A 297 12.12 4.81 3.89
CA VAL A 297 12.24 3.41 3.47
C VAL A 297 11.77 3.26 2.03
N ILE A 298 12.60 2.61 1.22
CA ILE A 298 12.44 2.52 -0.24
C ILE A 298 12.44 1.04 -0.64
N SER A 299 11.33 0.57 -1.23
CA SER A 299 11.24 -0.74 -1.89
C SER A 299 11.22 -0.58 -3.41
N PRO A 300 11.65 -1.59 -4.19
CA PRO A 300 11.57 -1.54 -5.64
C PRO A 300 10.17 -1.87 -6.16
N GLY A 301 9.92 -1.50 -7.43
CA GLY A 301 8.80 -1.92 -8.26
C GLY A 301 9.27 -2.59 -9.56
N ASN A 302 8.35 -2.74 -10.52
CA ASN A 302 8.67 -3.44 -11.77
C ASN A 302 9.40 -2.59 -12.82
N HIS A 303 9.45 -1.28 -12.64
CA HIS A 303 10.24 -0.37 -13.47
C HIS A 303 11.69 -0.24 -13.00
N ASP A 304 11.96 -0.64 -11.76
CA ASP A 304 13.27 -0.51 -11.14
C ASP A 304 14.29 -1.54 -11.64
N VAL A 305 15.59 -1.25 -11.40
CA VAL A 305 16.73 -2.05 -11.87
C VAL A 305 16.92 -3.32 -11.04
N VAL A 306 15.87 -4.11 -10.91
CA VAL A 306 15.84 -5.39 -10.20
C VAL A 306 15.25 -6.49 -11.07
N ARG A 307 15.36 -7.75 -10.63
CA ARG A 307 14.67 -8.84 -11.32
C ARG A 307 13.16 -8.59 -11.41
N PRO A 308 12.51 -8.88 -12.55
CA PRO A 308 11.07 -8.66 -12.69
C PRO A 308 10.20 -9.65 -11.89
N SER A 309 10.80 -10.76 -11.41
CA SER A 309 10.09 -11.78 -10.64
C SER A 309 10.04 -11.45 -9.14
N GLU A 310 8.88 -11.69 -8.54
CA GLU A 310 8.62 -11.46 -7.12
C GLU A 310 8.86 -12.73 -6.27
N PRO A 311 9.40 -12.58 -5.07
CA PRO A 311 9.89 -11.37 -4.41
C PRO A 311 11.03 -10.71 -5.17
N GLN A 312 11.07 -9.37 -5.17
CA GLN A 312 12.15 -8.60 -5.78
C GLN A 312 13.22 -8.28 -4.74
N VAL A 313 14.48 -8.39 -5.14
CA VAL A 313 15.63 -7.99 -4.32
C VAL A 313 15.67 -6.47 -4.15
N ALA A 314 16.35 -5.97 -3.11
CA ALA A 314 16.54 -4.53 -2.94
C ALA A 314 17.38 -3.93 -4.07
N ILE A 315 17.20 -2.64 -4.37
CA ILE A 315 17.96 -1.91 -5.37
C ILE A 315 19.48 -2.18 -5.19
N PRO A 316 20.24 -2.53 -6.24
CA PRO A 316 21.66 -2.81 -6.11
C PRO A 316 22.47 -1.62 -5.59
N MET A 317 23.55 -1.89 -4.82
CA MET A 317 24.37 -0.87 -4.16
C MET A 317 24.93 0.19 -5.12
N GLU A 318 25.21 -0.18 -6.37
CA GLU A 318 25.76 0.74 -7.37
C GLU A 318 24.79 1.87 -7.73
N PHE A 319 23.47 1.64 -7.63
CA PHE A 319 22.42 2.63 -7.90
C PHE A 319 22.02 3.44 -6.65
N ARG A 320 22.51 3.11 -5.47
CA ARG A 320 22.24 3.85 -4.23
C ARG A 320 23.19 5.02 -3.99
N LYS A 321 24.17 5.22 -4.88
CA LYS A 321 25.13 6.30 -4.77
C LYS A 321 24.42 7.66 -4.92
N GLY A 322 24.67 8.56 -3.98
CA GLY A 322 24.04 9.88 -3.98
C GLY A 322 22.73 9.97 -3.16
N PHE A 323 22.22 8.85 -2.65
CA PHE A 323 21.10 8.91 -1.71
C PHE A 323 21.55 9.33 -0.30
N PRO A 324 20.74 10.12 0.42
CA PRO A 324 21.00 10.49 1.81
C PRO A 324 21.08 9.28 2.74
N GLU A 325 21.81 9.43 3.86
CA GLU A 325 21.99 8.36 4.85
C GLU A 325 20.70 7.92 5.56
N ASN A 326 19.68 8.78 5.62
CA ASN A 326 18.37 8.46 6.18
C ASN A 326 17.51 7.58 5.25
N CYS A 327 17.98 7.24 4.03
CA CYS A 327 17.32 6.32 3.11
C CYS A 327 17.75 4.88 3.37
N GLN A 328 16.80 4.02 3.69
CA GLN A 328 16.98 2.58 3.87
C GLN A 328 16.29 1.83 2.72
N PHE A 329 17.02 0.94 2.06
CA PHE A 329 16.50 0.15 0.95
C PHE A 329 16.09 -1.23 1.44
N VAL A 330 14.88 -1.65 1.05
CA VAL A 330 14.31 -2.95 1.38
C VAL A 330 13.93 -3.71 0.10
N GLU A 331 13.64 -4.99 0.24
CA GLU A 331 13.10 -5.83 -0.83
C GLU A 331 11.60 -5.57 -1.06
N ASN A 332 11.00 -6.15 -2.07
CA ASN A 332 9.57 -6.17 -2.32
C ASN A 332 9.06 -7.62 -2.34
N PRO A 333 8.19 -8.04 -1.37
CA PRO A 333 7.64 -7.23 -0.28
C PRO A 333 8.58 -7.05 0.91
N ALA A 334 8.28 -6.07 1.77
CA ALA A 334 8.94 -5.85 3.05
C ALA A 334 7.94 -5.60 4.18
N LEU A 335 8.17 -6.19 5.34
CA LEU A 335 7.40 -5.93 6.56
C LEU A 335 8.24 -5.10 7.53
N LEU A 336 7.71 -3.96 7.91
CA LEU A 336 8.33 -2.99 8.81
C LEU A 336 7.55 -2.91 10.12
N SER A 337 8.22 -2.46 11.18
CA SER A 337 7.60 -1.99 12.41
C SER A 337 7.96 -0.51 12.62
N LEU A 338 6.97 0.34 12.73
CA LEU A 338 7.09 1.77 13.04
C LEU A 338 6.48 1.99 14.42
N GLN A 339 7.30 2.14 15.43
CA GLN A 339 6.84 2.25 16.84
C GLN A 339 5.90 1.07 17.22
N GLY A 340 6.16 -0.14 16.73
CA GLY A 340 5.33 -1.33 16.95
C GLY A 340 4.19 -1.54 15.93
N VAL A 341 3.79 -0.51 15.17
CA VAL A 341 2.80 -0.64 14.08
C VAL A 341 3.44 -1.32 12.86
N ARG A 342 2.91 -2.47 12.46
CA ARG A 342 3.43 -3.24 11.31
C ARG A 342 2.88 -2.70 10.01
N VAL A 343 3.78 -2.35 9.10
CA VAL A 343 3.47 -1.90 7.75
C VAL A 343 4.03 -2.91 6.76
N LEU A 344 3.16 -3.53 5.97
CA LEU A 344 3.55 -4.39 4.86
C LEU A 344 3.59 -3.56 3.59
N MET A 345 4.80 -3.35 3.06
CA MET A 345 5.02 -2.72 1.77
C MET A 345 5.03 -3.80 0.69
N TYR A 346 4.21 -3.62 -0.33
CA TYR A 346 4.17 -4.48 -1.52
C TYR A 346 3.82 -3.63 -2.73
N HIS A 347 4.70 -3.55 -3.73
CA HIS A 347 4.47 -2.64 -4.86
C HIS A 347 3.11 -2.83 -5.54
N GLY A 348 2.63 -4.08 -5.72
CA GLY A 348 1.25 -4.30 -6.16
C GLY A 348 1.10 -4.87 -7.57
N ARG A 349 2.17 -5.35 -8.22
CA ARG A 349 2.10 -5.86 -9.60
C ARG A 349 1.04 -6.92 -9.82
N SER A 350 0.77 -7.78 -8.85
CA SER A 350 -0.25 -8.83 -8.94
C SER A 350 -1.69 -8.31 -9.03
N ILE A 351 -1.92 -7.02 -8.78
CA ILE A 351 -3.22 -6.37 -9.00
C ILE A 351 -3.67 -6.54 -10.45
N ASP A 352 -2.74 -6.48 -11.41
CA ASP A 352 -3.01 -6.73 -12.84
C ASP A 352 -3.61 -8.10 -13.10
N ASP A 353 -3.07 -9.14 -12.45
CA ASP A 353 -3.54 -10.50 -12.60
C ASP A 353 -4.91 -10.69 -11.95
N MET A 354 -5.12 -10.12 -10.77
CA MET A 354 -6.39 -10.19 -10.06
C MET A 354 -7.51 -9.45 -10.77
N ILE A 355 -7.26 -8.24 -11.32
CA ILE A 355 -8.24 -7.50 -12.12
C ILE A 355 -8.63 -8.30 -13.38
N GLY A 356 -7.69 -9.02 -14.00
CA GLY A 356 -7.96 -9.86 -15.15
C GLY A 356 -8.80 -11.11 -14.86
N LEU A 357 -8.91 -11.54 -13.61
CA LEU A 357 -9.53 -12.80 -13.21
C LEU A 357 -10.79 -12.61 -12.33
N ILE A 358 -10.86 -11.57 -11.53
CA ILE A 358 -11.97 -11.31 -10.61
C ILE A 358 -13.07 -10.52 -11.35
N PRO A 359 -14.31 -11.02 -11.37
CA PRO A 359 -15.41 -10.31 -12.02
C PRO A 359 -15.63 -8.92 -11.43
N ARG A 360 -15.79 -7.92 -12.30
CA ARG A 360 -16.06 -6.51 -11.95
C ARG A 360 -14.90 -5.77 -11.27
N ALA A 361 -13.73 -6.40 -11.12
CA ALA A 361 -12.53 -5.71 -10.66
C ALA A 361 -12.12 -4.61 -11.66
N SER A 362 -11.51 -3.53 -11.16
CA SER A 362 -11.16 -2.37 -12.00
C SER A 362 -9.93 -1.65 -11.44
N TYR A 363 -9.10 -1.12 -12.34
CA TYR A 363 -7.97 -0.25 -11.99
C TYR A 363 -8.40 1.04 -11.24
N SER A 364 -9.65 1.47 -11.38
CA SER A 364 -10.17 2.63 -10.66
C SER A 364 -10.53 2.36 -9.20
N ARG A 365 -10.46 1.11 -8.76
CA ARG A 365 -10.78 0.66 -7.38
C ARG A 365 -9.72 -0.31 -6.86
N PRO A 366 -8.44 0.13 -6.74
CA PRO A 366 -7.36 -0.73 -6.28
C PRO A 366 -7.55 -1.22 -4.84
N GLU A 367 -8.32 -0.49 -4.05
CA GLU A 367 -8.65 -0.85 -2.67
C GLU A 367 -9.40 -2.19 -2.57
N GLU A 368 -10.19 -2.57 -3.57
CA GLU A 368 -10.85 -3.88 -3.60
C GLU A 368 -9.83 -5.01 -3.76
N MET A 369 -8.76 -4.80 -4.54
CA MET A 369 -7.72 -5.82 -4.72
C MET A 369 -6.87 -6.00 -3.47
N MET A 370 -6.65 -4.95 -2.68
CA MET A 370 -6.02 -5.09 -1.37
C MET A 370 -6.87 -5.93 -0.41
N VAL A 371 -8.19 -5.81 -0.45
CA VAL A 371 -9.11 -6.68 0.32
C VAL A 371 -8.96 -8.13 -0.16
N GLU A 372 -8.93 -8.37 -1.48
CA GLU A 372 -8.75 -9.71 -2.05
C GLU A 372 -7.41 -10.36 -1.63
N MET A 373 -6.31 -9.57 -1.54
CA MET A 373 -5.03 -10.03 -0.98
C MET A 373 -5.16 -10.45 0.49
N LEU A 374 -5.82 -9.61 1.29
CA LEU A 374 -6.02 -9.87 2.73
C LEU A 374 -6.93 -11.08 2.98
N GLU A 375 -8.01 -11.26 2.20
CA GLU A 375 -8.89 -12.42 2.29
C GLU A 375 -8.15 -13.73 1.97
N ARG A 376 -7.23 -13.71 0.99
CA ARG A 376 -6.39 -14.87 0.60
C ARG A 376 -5.15 -15.02 1.45
N ARG A 377 -4.81 -14.01 2.25
CA ARG A 377 -3.54 -13.95 2.99
C ARG A 377 -2.34 -14.15 2.06
N HIS A 378 -2.43 -13.59 0.84
CA HIS A 378 -1.39 -13.72 -0.17
C HIS A 378 -1.31 -12.50 -1.09
N LEU A 379 -0.11 -11.95 -1.30
CA LEU A 379 0.13 -10.76 -2.11
C LEU A 379 0.00 -11.03 -3.62
N ALA A 380 0.48 -12.19 -4.10
CA ALA A 380 0.40 -12.59 -5.51
C ALA A 380 -0.08 -14.05 -5.61
N PRO A 381 -1.40 -14.31 -5.47
CA PRO A 381 -1.92 -15.67 -5.35
C PRO A 381 -1.72 -16.52 -6.61
N VAL A 382 -1.72 -15.93 -7.80
CA VAL A 382 -1.76 -16.65 -9.06
C VAL A 382 -0.36 -16.82 -9.66
N TYR A 383 -0.03 -18.03 -10.10
CA TYR A 383 1.22 -18.36 -10.79
C TYR A 383 1.04 -18.38 -12.32
N GLY A 384 2.10 -18.06 -13.06
CA GLY A 384 2.14 -18.20 -14.52
C GLY A 384 1.32 -17.13 -15.28
N ARG A 385 1.09 -15.99 -14.69
CA ARG A 385 0.40 -14.83 -15.30
C ARG A 385 1.39 -13.68 -15.55
N ARG A 386 0.92 -12.42 -15.50
CA ARG A 386 1.72 -11.22 -15.76
C ARG A 386 2.79 -10.99 -14.70
N THR A 387 2.50 -11.36 -13.45
CA THR A 387 3.44 -11.27 -12.34
C THR A 387 4.30 -12.54 -12.29
N PRO A 388 5.56 -12.49 -12.75
CA PRO A 388 6.43 -13.65 -12.64
C PRO A 388 6.83 -13.87 -11.18
N LEU A 389 6.80 -15.13 -10.73
CA LEU A 389 7.20 -15.50 -9.39
C LEU A 389 8.60 -16.11 -9.39
N SER A 390 9.40 -15.74 -8.42
CA SER A 390 10.72 -16.31 -8.16
C SER A 390 10.59 -17.35 -7.04
N PRO A 391 10.80 -18.64 -7.32
CA PRO A 391 10.60 -19.66 -6.30
C PRO A 391 11.69 -19.54 -5.21
N GLU A 392 11.25 -19.52 -3.98
CA GLU A 392 12.11 -19.54 -2.80
C GLU A 392 11.65 -20.70 -1.89
N PRO A 393 12.50 -21.25 -1.02
CA PRO A 393 12.07 -22.33 -0.13
C PRO A 393 10.91 -21.96 0.79
N LYS A 394 10.73 -20.64 1.06
CA LYS A 394 9.62 -20.05 1.79
C LYS A 394 8.88 -19.06 0.91
N ASP A 395 7.56 -19.19 0.81
CA ASP A 395 6.74 -18.21 0.09
C ASP A 395 6.59 -16.92 0.90
N ARG A 396 7.39 -15.92 0.56
CA ARG A 396 7.42 -14.63 1.24
C ARG A 396 6.25 -13.70 0.85
N LEU A 397 5.44 -14.11 -0.14
CA LEU A 397 4.23 -13.40 -0.54
C LEU A 397 3.01 -13.79 0.33
N VAL A 398 3.14 -14.80 1.19
CA VAL A 398 2.12 -15.10 2.22
C VAL A 398 2.10 -13.99 3.26
N ILE A 399 0.92 -13.39 3.47
CA ILE A 399 0.72 -12.33 4.48
C ILE A 399 0.63 -12.96 5.86
N ASP A 400 1.75 -13.06 6.55
CA ASP A 400 1.87 -13.61 7.89
C ASP A 400 3.14 -13.07 8.59
N PRO A 401 2.96 -12.29 9.69
CA PRO A 401 1.73 -11.96 10.43
C PRO A 401 0.78 -11.01 9.70
N VAL A 402 -0.44 -10.77 10.25
CA VAL A 402 -1.34 -9.72 9.77
C VAL A 402 -0.72 -8.36 10.06
N PRO A 403 -0.55 -7.47 9.05
CA PRO A 403 -0.08 -6.12 9.28
C PRO A 403 -1.21 -5.22 9.78
N GLU A 404 -0.88 -4.08 10.35
CA GLU A 404 -1.81 -2.99 10.64
C GLU A 404 -2.09 -2.16 9.39
N ILE A 405 -1.06 -2.01 8.52
CA ILE A 405 -1.15 -1.25 7.27
C ILE A 405 -0.62 -2.12 6.11
N LEU A 406 -1.39 -2.23 5.03
CA LEU A 406 -0.94 -2.74 3.73
C LEU A 406 -0.75 -1.55 2.80
N HIS A 407 0.49 -1.26 2.40
CA HIS A 407 0.85 -0.18 1.51
C HIS A 407 1.21 -0.71 0.12
N THR A 408 0.52 -0.23 -0.92
CA THR A 408 0.73 -0.64 -2.32
C THR A 408 0.85 0.57 -3.25
N GLY A 409 1.27 0.31 -4.49
CA GLY A 409 1.37 1.24 -5.62
C GLY A 409 0.93 0.62 -6.94
N HIS A 410 1.75 0.75 -8.00
CA HIS A 410 1.68 0.10 -9.31
C HIS A 410 0.56 0.59 -10.23
N VAL A 411 -0.67 0.72 -9.75
CA VAL A 411 -1.83 1.02 -10.62
C VAL A 411 -2.06 2.51 -10.84
N HIS A 412 -1.23 3.36 -10.25
CA HIS A 412 -1.28 4.83 -10.36
C HIS A 412 -2.60 5.46 -9.89
N THR A 413 -3.50 4.69 -9.32
CA THR A 413 -4.80 5.16 -8.82
C THR A 413 -4.82 5.02 -7.30
N SER A 414 -5.04 6.15 -6.61
CA SER A 414 -5.10 6.14 -5.14
C SER A 414 -6.39 5.48 -4.65
N GLY A 415 -6.25 4.62 -3.64
CA GLY A 415 -7.38 3.94 -3.00
C GLY A 415 -7.08 3.64 -1.53
N ILE A 416 -8.08 3.80 -0.67
CA ILE A 416 -7.97 3.53 0.77
C ILE A 416 -9.13 2.63 1.19
N THR A 417 -8.83 1.61 1.99
CA THR A 417 -9.81 0.68 2.52
C THR A 417 -9.49 0.25 3.94
N ARG A 418 -10.49 -0.31 4.62
CA ARG A 418 -10.28 -1.05 5.88
C ARG A 418 -10.91 -2.42 5.78
N HIS A 419 -10.12 -3.45 6.06
CA HIS A 419 -10.60 -4.81 6.11
C HIS A 419 -10.22 -5.45 7.45
N ARG A 420 -11.23 -5.72 8.29
CA ARG A 420 -11.06 -6.34 9.62
C ARG A 420 -9.95 -5.71 10.46
N GLY A 421 -9.92 -4.38 10.48
CA GLY A 421 -8.94 -3.59 11.23
C GLY A 421 -7.65 -3.26 10.47
N VAL A 422 -7.32 -3.95 9.39
CA VAL A 422 -6.17 -3.61 8.53
C VAL A 422 -6.51 -2.41 7.66
N LEU A 423 -5.65 -1.40 7.66
CA LEU A 423 -5.72 -0.25 6.74
C LEU A 423 -4.99 -0.60 5.45
N GLY A 424 -5.69 -0.61 4.31
CA GLY A 424 -5.08 -0.73 2.98
C GLY A 424 -4.95 0.65 2.33
N VAL A 425 -3.77 0.94 1.78
CA VAL A 425 -3.47 2.21 1.09
C VAL A 425 -2.74 1.91 -0.22
N ASN A 426 -3.35 2.30 -1.34
CA ASN A 426 -2.64 2.50 -2.60
C ASN A 426 -2.40 4.00 -2.77
N ALA A 427 -1.13 4.41 -2.88
CA ALA A 427 -0.78 5.83 -2.74
C ALA A 427 -0.97 6.67 -4.00
N GLY A 428 -1.17 6.06 -5.18
CA GLY A 428 -1.22 6.76 -6.47
C GLY A 428 0.17 6.88 -7.11
N CYS A 429 0.47 8.00 -7.77
CA CYS A 429 1.75 8.20 -8.48
C CYS A 429 2.19 9.66 -8.52
N TRP A 430 3.40 9.91 -9.06
CA TRP A 430 3.96 11.26 -9.31
C TRP A 430 4.12 11.57 -10.80
N GLN A 431 3.37 10.86 -11.63
CA GLN A 431 3.42 10.93 -13.07
C GLN A 431 2.03 11.25 -13.62
N SER A 432 1.91 12.21 -14.54
CA SER A 432 0.66 12.47 -15.24
C SER A 432 0.34 11.34 -16.22
N GLN A 433 -0.88 11.31 -16.72
CA GLN A 433 -1.37 10.21 -17.56
C GLN A 433 -0.49 10.00 -18.81
N THR A 434 0.12 8.82 -18.93
CA THR A 434 0.98 8.42 -20.05
C THR A 434 0.16 8.05 -21.30
N LYS A 435 0.83 7.94 -22.47
CA LYS A 435 0.19 7.47 -23.72
C LYS A 435 -0.35 6.03 -23.54
N PHE A 436 0.42 5.17 -22.86
CA PHE A 436 -0.01 3.80 -22.57
C PHE A 436 -1.28 3.77 -21.74
N GLN A 437 -1.35 4.53 -20.65
CA GLN A 437 -2.53 4.59 -19.78
C GLN A 437 -3.76 5.11 -20.52
N LYS A 438 -3.59 6.08 -21.44
CA LYS A 438 -4.68 6.55 -22.31
C LYS A 438 -5.23 5.43 -23.21
N GLN A 439 -4.34 4.61 -23.79
CA GLN A 439 -4.73 3.49 -24.66
C GLN A 439 -5.54 2.42 -23.93
N VAL A 440 -5.20 2.16 -22.67
CA VAL A 440 -5.89 1.16 -21.82
C VAL A 440 -6.97 1.77 -20.91
N ASN A 441 -7.28 3.05 -21.10
CA ASN A 441 -8.32 3.79 -20.39
C ASN A 441 -8.13 3.81 -18.86
N ILE A 442 -6.89 3.93 -18.40
CA ILE A 442 -6.54 4.14 -16.99
C ILE A 442 -6.37 5.64 -16.75
N THR A 443 -7.09 6.20 -15.79
CA THR A 443 -6.95 7.57 -15.34
C THR A 443 -6.22 7.58 -13.99
N PRO A 444 -4.94 8.00 -13.93
CA PRO A 444 -4.19 8.05 -12.70
C PRO A 444 -4.72 9.15 -11.75
N THR A 445 -4.34 9.04 -10.48
CA THR A 445 -4.55 10.08 -9.46
C THR A 445 -3.18 10.60 -9.00
N PRO A 446 -2.53 11.45 -9.78
CA PRO A 446 -1.17 11.86 -9.53
C PRO A 446 -1.05 12.93 -8.44
N GLY A 447 0.17 13.10 -7.90
CA GLY A 447 0.50 14.13 -6.92
C GLY A 447 -0.21 13.95 -5.58
N ARG A 448 -0.39 12.70 -5.13
CA ARG A 448 -1.01 12.37 -3.85
C ARG A 448 -0.04 11.69 -2.90
N ALA A 449 -0.16 12.02 -1.62
CA ALA A 449 0.47 11.29 -0.53
C ALA A 449 -0.58 10.98 0.54
N VAL A 450 -0.43 9.86 1.24
CA VAL A 450 -1.31 9.50 2.34
C VAL A 450 -0.52 9.59 3.64
N ILE A 451 -0.93 10.47 4.53
CA ILE A 451 -0.35 10.54 5.88
C ILE A 451 -1.23 9.77 6.85
N VAL A 452 -0.63 8.88 7.64
CA VAL A 452 -1.30 8.05 8.63
C VAL A 452 -0.77 8.36 10.01
N ASP A 453 -1.66 8.61 10.95
CA ASP A 453 -1.34 8.76 12.37
C ASP A 453 -1.19 7.37 13.01
N LEU A 454 -0.03 7.08 13.63
CA LEU A 454 0.27 5.76 14.19
C LEU A 454 -0.46 5.46 15.50
N GLN A 455 -1.02 6.47 16.17
CA GLN A 455 -1.81 6.29 17.39
C GLN A 455 -3.27 5.89 17.10
N THR A 456 -3.78 6.26 15.91
CA THR A 456 -5.19 6.05 15.56
C THR A 456 -5.38 5.20 14.30
N LEU A 457 -4.33 5.05 13.50
CA LEU A 457 -4.33 4.50 12.14
C LEU A 457 -5.29 5.25 11.19
N GLU A 458 -5.61 6.52 11.48
CA GLU A 458 -6.46 7.32 10.61
C GLU A 458 -5.64 7.90 9.45
N PRO A 459 -6.03 7.60 8.20
CA PRO A 459 -5.39 8.12 7.01
C PRO A 459 -5.95 9.48 6.62
N LYS A 460 -5.09 10.35 6.09
CA LYS A 460 -5.47 11.60 5.44
C LYS A 460 -4.77 11.70 4.10
N VAL A 461 -5.54 11.93 3.04
CA VAL A 461 -4.99 12.19 1.70
C VAL A 461 -4.57 13.65 1.60
N MET A 462 -3.34 13.87 1.11
CA MET A 462 -2.78 15.17 0.78
C MET A 462 -2.63 15.25 -0.74
N GLU A 463 -3.08 16.34 -1.35
CA GLU A 463 -3.06 16.55 -2.80
C GLU A 463 -2.09 17.69 -3.13
N PHE A 464 -1.19 17.45 -4.08
CA PHE A 464 -0.13 18.36 -4.52
C PHE A 464 -0.19 18.63 -6.04
N GLY A 465 -1.00 17.86 -6.77
CA GLY A 465 -1.20 17.98 -8.22
C GLY A 465 -2.21 19.03 -8.64
#